data_c283944e1786be29721a3f4bb7221338
#
_entry.id   c283944e1786be29721a3f4bb7221338
#
_cell.length_a   1.000
_cell.length_b   1.000
_cell.length_c   1.000
_cell.angle_alpha   90.00
_cell.angle_beta   90.00
_cell.angle_gamma   90.00
#
_symmetry.space_group_name_H-M   'P 1'
#
loop_
_entity.id
_entity.type
_entity.pdbx_description
1 polymer ?
#
loop_
_entity_poly.entity_id
_entity_poly.type
_entity_poly.pdbx_seq_one_letter_code
_entity_poly.pdbx_strand_id
1 'polypeptide(L)'
;MKRKVLALACTLALSAGLLAGFCSSTDTAAEAESTVAAVESTEAAEAESTEAESTETAAEVESKGTITVAATPVPHAEILEAAKDLMAAEGWDLEIVEFTDYVQPNEVVESGDVDANYFQHVPYLDSFNEEKGTHLVEVGKIHYEPFGIYPGTKSSLDDIADGDVIAVPNDTTNEARALLLLQDNGIITLKDGAGLEATVNDIAENPYNVEIQELAAESVARVADEVAYVVLNGNYALQAGFSVAKDALAYEKSDSEAAK
;
A
#
# COMPACT_ATOMS: atom_id res chain seq x y z
N MET A 1 -30.03 42.21 -13.87
CA MET A 1 -29.04 42.68 -12.90
C MET A 1 -27.67 42.16 -13.33
N LYS A 2 -26.76 43.05 -13.67
CA LYS A 2 -25.47 42.74 -14.31
C LYS A 2 -24.44 42.32 -13.24
N ARG A 3 -23.86 41.13 -13.37
CA ARG A 3 -22.75 40.68 -12.53
C ARG A 3 -21.43 41.15 -13.15
N LYS A 4 -20.67 41.93 -12.39
CA LYS A 4 -19.32 42.42 -12.74
C LYS A 4 -18.30 41.34 -12.42
N VAL A 5 -17.52 40.95 -13.43
CA VAL A 5 -16.33 40.10 -13.30
C VAL A 5 -15.17 41.04 -12.98
N LEU A 6 -14.44 40.77 -11.90
CA LEU A 6 -13.23 41.46 -11.52
C LEU A 6 -12.04 40.53 -11.80
N ALA A 7 -11.26 40.88 -12.81
CA ALA A 7 -10.01 40.21 -13.11
C ALA A 7 -8.87 40.88 -12.31
N LEU A 8 -8.12 40.09 -11.57
CA LEU A 8 -6.92 40.53 -10.87
C LEU A 8 -5.69 39.92 -11.56
N ALA A 9 -4.96 40.78 -12.24
CA ALA A 9 -3.66 40.46 -12.84
C ALA A 9 -2.57 40.60 -11.77
N CYS A 10 -1.76 39.57 -11.53
CA CYS A 10 -0.52 39.67 -10.77
C CYS A 10 0.67 39.49 -11.70
N THR A 11 1.48 40.53 -11.75
CA THR A 11 2.70 40.69 -12.52
C THR A 11 3.86 39.93 -11.93
N LEU A 12 4.62 39.25 -12.81
CA LEU A 12 5.96 38.72 -12.55
C LEU A 12 6.97 39.82 -12.27
N ALA A 13 7.83 39.61 -11.28
CA ALA A 13 9.11 40.30 -11.16
C ALA A 13 10.23 39.27 -11.10
N LEU A 14 11.01 39.19 -12.17
CA LEU A 14 12.34 38.57 -12.23
C LEU A 14 13.34 39.47 -11.51
N SER A 15 14.21 38.90 -10.69
CA SER A 15 15.51 39.51 -10.37
C SER A 15 16.59 38.43 -10.40
N ALA A 16 17.47 38.63 -11.39
CA ALA A 16 18.75 37.94 -11.54
C ALA A 16 19.80 38.63 -10.64
N GLY A 17 20.67 37.85 -10.03
CA GLY A 17 21.84 38.31 -9.30
C GLY A 17 22.99 37.32 -9.43
N LEU A 18 23.94 37.65 -10.31
CA LEU A 18 25.28 37.05 -10.45
C LEU A 18 26.22 37.59 -9.37
N LEU A 19 27.24 36.80 -9.01
CA LEU A 19 28.69 37.03 -8.84
C LEU A 19 29.23 36.04 -7.79
N ALA A 20 30.10 35.07 -8.15
CA ALA A 20 31.51 35.10 -8.51
C ALA A 20 32.44 35.35 -7.30
N GLY A 21 33.40 34.45 -7.12
CA GLY A 21 34.67 34.69 -6.39
C GLY A 21 35.11 33.48 -5.57
N PHE A 22 35.94 32.66 -6.09
CA PHE A 22 37.41 32.63 -6.06
C PHE A 22 38.05 31.94 -4.84
N CYS A 23 38.85 30.91 -5.19
CA CYS A 23 40.21 30.53 -4.75
C CYS A 23 40.33 29.88 -3.36
N SER A 24 41.17 28.92 -3.13
CA SER A 24 42.30 28.28 -3.78
C SER A 24 42.95 27.32 -2.78
N SER A 25 43.50 26.23 -3.31
CA SER A 25 44.72 25.49 -2.92
C SER A 25 44.80 24.93 -1.48
N THR A 26 45.40 23.77 -1.22
CA THR A 26 46.61 23.11 -1.71
C THR A 26 46.63 21.66 -1.23
N ASP A 27 47.00 20.75 -2.14
CA ASP A 27 48.08 19.79 -2.08
C ASP A 27 48.26 18.88 -0.84
N THR A 28 48.28 17.58 -1.04
CA THR A 28 49.53 16.80 -1.02
C THR A 28 49.28 15.36 -1.53
N ALA A 29 50.09 14.98 -2.50
CA ALA A 29 50.23 13.67 -3.13
C ALA A 29 50.94 12.68 -2.21
N ALA A 30 50.69 11.41 -2.43
CA ALA A 30 51.70 10.34 -2.22
C ALA A 30 51.40 9.19 -3.20
N GLU A 31 52.27 9.09 -4.19
CA GLU A 31 52.46 7.95 -5.08
C GLU A 31 52.97 6.72 -4.33
N ALA A 32 52.62 5.57 -4.83
CA ALA A 32 53.50 4.39 -4.81
C ALA A 32 53.17 3.51 -5.99
N GLU A 33 54.13 3.49 -6.88
CA GLU A 33 54.30 2.66 -8.10
C GLU A 33 54.59 1.19 -7.80
N SER A 34 54.45 0.44 -8.92
CA SER A 34 55.27 -0.74 -9.30
C SER A 34 54.59 -2.07 -9.09
N THR A 35 54.52 -3.03 -10.01
CA THR A 35 55.37 -3.33 -11.19
C THR A 35 54.67 -4.37 -12.08
N VAL A 36 54.94 -4.23 -13.37
CA VAL A 36 54.62 -5.15 -14.47
C VAL A 36 55.44 -6.46 -14.35
N ALA A 37 54.83 -7.60 -14.71
CA ALA A 37 55.57 -8.71 -15.29
C ALA A 37 54.68 -9.45 -16.30
N ALA A 38 55.06 -9.30 -17.54
CA ALA A 38 54.60 -10.11 -18.65
C ALA A 38 55.42 -11.40 -18.69
N VAL A 39 54.81 -12.53 -18.96
CA VAL A 39 55.44 -13.68 -19.59
C VAL A 39 54.53 -14.31 -20.63
N GLU A 40 55.09 -14.55 -21.73
CA GLU A 40 54.72 -14.96 -23.06
C GLU A 40 54.32 -16.43 -23.15
N SER A 41 53.33 -16.69 -24.01
CA SER A 41 53.21 -17.74 -25.04
C SER A 41 53.47 -19.22 -24.70
N THR A 42 52.47 -20.08 -24.98
CA THR A 42 52.58 -21.24 -25.90
C THR A 42 51.19 -21.75 -26.31
N GLU A 43 50.92 -21.69 -27.53
CA GLU A 43 50.43 -22.54 -28.64
C GLU A 43 49.61 -23.79 -28.32
N ALA A 44 48.42 -23.83 -28.92
CA ALA A 44 47.66 -24.87 -29.64
C ALA A 44 47.31 -26.21 -28.92
N ALA A 45 45.99 -26.40 -28.80
CA ALA A 45 45.34 -27.65 -29.22
C ALA A 45 43.87 -27.36 -29.55
N GLU A 46 43.50 -27.50 -30.81
CA GLU A 46 42.13 -27.62 -31.32
C GLU A 46 41.46 -28.82 -30.62
N ALA A 47 40.34 -28.54 -29.95
CA ALA A 47 39.33 -29.55 -29.66
C ALA A 47 38.01 -29.03 -30.19
N GLU A 48 37.60 -29.59 -31.29
CA GLU A 48 36.30 -29.49 -31.94
C GLU A 48 35.24 -29.92 -30.92
N SER A 49 34.58 -28.94 -30.27
CA SER A 49 33.40 -29.16 -29.47
C SER A 49 32.19 -28.95 -30.38
N THR A 50 31.58 -30.04 -30.80
CA THR A 50 30.25 -30.07 -31.43
C THR A 50 29.26 -29.44 -30.45
N GLU A 51 28.90 -28.26 -30.73
CA GLU A 51 27.73 -27.54 -30.16
C GLU A 51 26.48 -28.33 -30.58
N ALA A 52 25.98 -29.14 -29.66
CA ALA A 52 24.64 -29.68 -29.79
C ALA A 52 23.70 -28.56 -29.40
N GLU A 53 23.23 -27.85 -30.44
CA GLU A 53 22.12 -26.92 -30.36
C GLU A 53 20.87 -27.70 -29.98
N SER A 54 20.59 -27.79 -28.67
CA SER A 54 19.29 -28.22 -28.20
C SER A 54 18.32 -27.07 -28.43
N THR A 55 17.76 -27.03 -29.63
CA THR A 55 16.52 -26.30 -29.89
C THR A 55 15.42 -27.01 -29.12
N GLU A 56 15.28 -26.65 -27.81
CA GLU A 56 14.04 -26.87 -27.08
C GLU A 56 13.00 -25.97 -27.74
N THR A 57 12.24 -26.53 -28.66
CA THR A 57 11.03 -25.89 -29.19
C THR A 57 10.10 -25.76 -28.01
N ALA A 58 10.07 -24.53 -27.38
CA ALA A 58 9.00 -24.16 -26.50
C ALA A 58 7.70 -24.43 -27.24
N ALA A 59 6.90 -25.35 -26.73
CA ALA A 59 5.58 -25.60 -27.30
C ALA A 59 4.84 -24.25 -27.21
N GLU A 60 4.36 -23.78 -28.38
CA GLU A 60 3.59 -22.54 -28.46
C GLU A 60 2.30 -22.75 -27.66
N VAL A 61 2.20 -22.08 -26.52
CA VAL A 61 1.01 -22.16 -25.63
C VAL A 61 -0.12 -21.44 -26.36
N GLU A 62 -1.24 -22.15 -26.60
CA GLU A 62 -2.41 -21.56 -27.25
C GLU A 62 -2.98 -20.44 -26.36
N SER A 63 -3.14 -19.23 -26.92
CA SER A 63 -3.71 -18.09 -26.20
C SER A 63 -5.18 -18.35 -25.88
N LYS A 64 -5.53 -18.21 -24.60
CA LYS A 64 -6.89 -18.30 -24.06
C LYS A 64 -7.57 -16.93 -23.94
N GLY A 65 -6.80 -15.85 -24.05
CA GLY A 65 -7.27 -14.47 -23.94
C GLY A 65 -6.62 -13.71 -22.77
N THR A 66 -7.18 -12.55 -22.47
CA THR A 66 -6.74 -11.66 -21.40
C THR A 66 -7.69 -11.74 -20.22
N ILE A 67 -7.15 -11.69 -19.01
CA ILE A 67 -7.89 -11.47 -17.74
C ILE A 67 -7.42 -10.15 -17.17
N THR A 68 -8.36 -9.23 -16.94
CA THR A 68 -8.09 -7.90 -16.37
C THR A 68 -8.48 -7.86 -14.92
N VAL A 69 -7.56 -7.49 -14.03
CA VAL A 69 -7.77 -7.48 -12.57
C VAL A 69 -7.50 -6.10 -11.99
N ALA A 70 -8.50 -5.54 -11.31
CA ALA A 70 -8.35 -4.33 -10.50
C ALA A 70 -7.68 -4.64 -9.17
N ALA A 71 -6.66 -3.88 -8.78
CA ALA A 71 -5.91 -4.11 -7.54
C ALA A 71 -5.44 -2.81 -6.89
N THR A 72 -5.17 -2.83 -5.58
CA THR A 72 -4.37 -1.78 -4.96
C THR A 72 -2.87 -2.04 -5.20
N PRO A 73 -2.02 -0.99 -5.25
CA PRO A 73 -0.63 -1.14 -5.68
C PRO A 73 0.16 -2.17 -4.87
N VAL A 74 0.15 -2.05 -3.53
CA VAL A 74 0.93 -2.88 -2.59
C VAL A 74 0.00 -3.50 -1.56
N PRO A 75 0.09 -4.80 -1.27
CA PRO A 75 0.91 -5.82 -1.93
C PRO A 75 0.21 -6.46 -3.14
N HIS A 76 -1.05 -6.08 -3.43
CA HIS A 76 -1.95 -6.82 -4.32
C HIS A 76 -1.46 -6.84 -5.77
N ALA A 77 -1.16 -5.67 -6.36
CA ALA A 77 -0.61 -5.62 -7.72
C ALA A 77 0.75 -6.32 -7.81
N GLU A 78 1.62 -6.20 -6.80
CA GLU A 78 2.90 -6.89 -6.76
C GLU A 78 2.76 -8.43 -6.77
N ILE A 79 1.76 -8.96 -6.04
CA ILE A 79 1.43 -10.39 -6.03
C ILE A 79 0.91 -10.84 -7.41
N LEU A 80 0.05 -10.04 -8.04
CA LEU A 80 -0.45 -10.30 -9.40
C LEU A 80 0.68 -10.24 -10.44
N GLU A 81 1.61 -9.28 -10.33
CA GLU A 81 2.78 -9.21 -11.21
C GLU A 81 3.62 -10.50 -11.13
N ALA A 82 3.81 -11.04 -9.92
CA ALA A 82 4.52 -12.31 -9.73
C ALA A 82 3.75 -13.52 -10.31
N ALA A 83 2.45 -13.41 -10.54
CA ALA A 83 1.63 -14.46 -11.14
C ALA A 83 1.59 -14.42 -12.68
N LYS A 84 2.02 -13.32 -13.32
CA LYS A 84 1.94 -13.15 -14.78
C LYS A 84 2.58 -14.30 -15.59
N ASP A 85 3.81 -14.67 -15.22
CA ASP A 85 4.51 -15.74 -15.91
C ASP A 85 3.81 -17.10 -15.76
N LEU A 86 3.20 -17.36 -14.61
CA LEU A 86 2.44 -18.57 -14.37
C LEU A 86 1.17 -18.60 -15.21
N MET A 87 0.47 -17.47 -15.32
CA MET A 87 -0.73 -17.35 -16.15
C MET A 87 -0.40 -17.44 -17.64
N ALA A 88 0.70 -16.82 -18.09
CA ALA A 88 1.18 -16.90 -19.45
C ALA A 88 1.53 -18.35 -19.85
N ALA A 89 2.14 -19.13 -18.94
CA ALA A 89 2.40 -20.55 -19.17
C ALA A 89 1.12 -21.39 -19.37
N GLU A 90 -0.02 -20.92 -18.83
CA GLU A 90 -1.34 -21.52 -19.02
C GLU A 90 -2.12 -20.93 -20.22
N GLY A 91 -1.52 -19.97 -20.93
CA GLY A 91 -2.12 -19.32 -22.10
C GLY A 91 -2.97 -18.10 -21.81
N TRP A 92 -2.93 -17.58 -20.59
CA TRP A 92 -3.64 -16.36 -20.20
C TRP A 92 -2.71 -15.15 -20.14
N ASP A 93 -3.15 -14.03 -20.70
CA ASP A 93 -2.52 -12.73 -20.49
C ASP A 93 -3.18 -12.04 -19.28
N LEU A 94 -2.37 -11.63 -18.28
CA LEU A 94 -2.86 -10.96 -17.08
C LEU A 94 -2.60 -9.45 -17.18
N GLU A 95 -3.68 -8.67 -17.24
CA GLU A 95 -3.67 -7.21 -17.20
C GLU A 95 -4.06 -6.72 -15.80
N ILE A 96 -3.25 -5.80 -15.24
CA ILE A 96 -3.46 -5.27 -13.89
C ILE A 96 -3.81 -3.79 -14.00
N VAL A 97 -4.94 -3.40 -13.38
CA VAL A 97 -5.39 -2.01 -13.31
C VAL A 97 -5.32 -1.56 -11.85
N GLU A 98 -4.45 -0.60 -11.55
CA GLU A 98 -4.25 -0.14 -10.18
C GLU A 98 -5.22 0.97 -9.79
N PHE A 99 -5.76 0.84 -8.57
CA PHE A 99 -6.60 1.84 -7.90
C PHE A 99 -6.05 2.14 -6.52
N THR A 100 -6.20 3.38 -6.06
CA THR A 100 -5.69 3.81 -4.76
C THR A 100 -6.76 3.87 -3.66
N ASP A 101 -8.02 3.61 -3.99
CA ASP A 101 -9.16 3.57 -3.08
C ASP A 101 -9.83 2.18 -3.08
N TYR A 102 -10.84 1.97 -2.24
CA TYR A 102 -11.55 0.70 -2.11
C TYR A 102 -12.91 0.66 -2.82
N VAL A 103 -13.37 1.78 -3.39
CA VAL A 103 -14.68 1.87 -4.06
C VAL A 103 -14.57 1.48 -5.53
N GLN A 104 -13.65 2.11 -6.25
CA GLN A 104 -13.51 1.93 -7.69
C GLN A 104 -13.23 0.47 -8.12
N PRO A 105 -12.38 -0.32 -7.42
CA PRO A 105 -12.15 -1.72 -7.81
C PRO A 105 -13.42 -2.57 -7.84
N ASN A 106 -14.38 -2.30 -6.97
CA ASN A 106 -15.68 -2.98 -6.98
C ASN A 106 -16.59 -2.46 -8.08
N GLU A 107 -16.63 -1.14 -8.30
CA GLU A 107 -17.47 -0.51 -9.32
C GLU A 107 -17.08 -0.97 -10.74
N VAL A 108 -15.78 -1.07 -11.05
CA VAL A 108 -15.31 -1.48 -12.39
C VAL A 108 -15.54 -2.97 -12.67
N VAL A 109 -15.58 -3.83 -11.63
CA VAL A 109 -15.99 -5.23 -11.80
C VAL A 109 -17.51 -5.34 -11.97
N GLU A 110 -18.30 -4.64 -11.17
CA GLU A 110 -19.76 -4.65 -11.30
C GLU A 110 -20.22 -4.12 -12.66
N SER A 111 -19.54 -3.11 -13.21
CA SER A 111 -19.83 -2.59 -14.56
C SER A 111 -19.38 -3.52 -15.68
N GLY A 112 -18.49 -4.48 -15.42
CA GLY A 112 -17.89 -5.36 -16.41
C GLY A 112 -16.75 -4.71 -17.22
N ASP A 113 -16.17 -3.62 -16.70
CA ASP A 113 -15.01 -2.96 -17.32
C ASP A 113 -13.71 -3.75 -17.06
N VAL A 114 -13.66 -4.53 -15.97
CA VAL A 114 -12.62 -5.50 -15.65
C VAL A 114 -13.25 -6.82 -15.17
N ASP A 115 -12.50 -7.93 -15.25
CA ASP A 115 -13.02 -9.28 -14.97
C ASP A 115 -13.09 -9.60 -13.47
N ALA A 116 -12.15 -9.07 -12.69
CA ALA A 116 -12.04 -9.34 -11.25
C ALA A 116 -11.36 -8.20 -10.51
N ASN A 117 -11.39 -8.27 -9.17
CA ASN A 117 -10.52 -7.44 -8.34
C ASN A 117 -9.80 -8.28 -7.26
N TYR A 118 -8.70 -7.70 -6.77
CA TYR A 118 -7.90 -8.29 -5.71
C TYR A 118 -7.40 -7.18 -4.77
N PHE A 119 -8.11 -6.96 -3.65
CA PHE A 119 -7.75 -5.91 -2.69
C PHE A 119 -8.45 -6.03 -1.34
N GLN A 120 -9.60 -6.72 -1.24
CA GLN A 120 -10.54 -6.60 -0.13
C GLN A 120 -10.66 -7.88 0.71
N HIS A 121 -11.09 -7.72 1.95
CA HIS A 121 -11.52 -8.82 2.81
C HIS A 121 -13.04 -9.07 2.65
N VAL A 122 -13.48 -10.29 2.98
CA VAL A 122 -14.87 -10.72 2.74
C VAL A 122 -15.91 -9.82 3.43
N PRO A 123 -15.75 -9.40 4.70
CA PRO A 123 -16.71 -8.48 5.32
C PRO A 123 -16.92 -7.16 4.56
N TYR A 124 -15.84 -6.61 3.95
CA TYR A 124 -15.96 -5.40 3.12
C TYR A 124 -16.75 -5.70 1.84
N LEU A 125 -16.49 -6.82 1.17
CA LEU A 125 -17.23 -7.25 -0.01
C LEU A 125 -18.73 -7.38 0.28
N ASP A 126 -19.08 -8.05 1.38
CA ASP A 126 -20.47 -8.26 1.77
C ASP A 126 -21.17 -6.93 2.08
N SER A 127 -20.53 -6.06 2.88
CA SER A 127 -21.06 -4.72 3.19
C SER A 127 -21.20 -3.87 1.93
N PHE A 128 -20.21 -3.88 1.03
CA PHE A 128 -20.27 -3.13 -0.23
C PHE A 128 -21.44 -3.60 -1.11
N ASN A 129 -21.65 -4.91 -1.23
CA ASN A 129 -22.78 -5.46 -1.98
C ASN A 129 -24.12 -5.00 -1.39
N GLU A 130 -24.25 -5.01 -0.06
CA GLU A 130 -25.48 -4.59 0.63
C GLU A 130 -25.73 -3.09 0.46
N GLU A 131 -24.72 -2.25 0.68
CA GLU A 131 -24.83 -0.79 0.63
C GLU A 131 -25.03 -0.25 -0.78
N LYS A 132 -24.35 -0.83 -1.78
CA LYS A 132 -24.35 -0.34 -3.17
C LYS A 132 -25.29 -1.13 -4.07
N GLY A 133 -25.80 -2.28 -3.62
CA GLY A 133 -26.64 -3.17 -4.42
C GLY A 133 -25.88 -3.87 -5.55
N THR A 134 -24.58 -4.12 -5.34
CA THR A 134 -23.71 -4.86 -6.26
C THR A 134 -23.85 -6.37 -6.09
N HIS A 135 -23.29 -7.16 -7.03
CA HIS A 135 -23.49 -8.62 -7.10
C HIS A 135 -22.15 -9.37 -7.13
N LEU A 136 -21.12 -8.79 -6.57
CA LEU A 136 -19.76 -9.34 -6.57
C LEU A 136 -19.70 -10.59 -5.68
N VAL A 137 -18.87 -11.56 -6.06
CA VAL A 137 -18.71 -12.83 -5.34
C VAL A 137 -17.25 -13.11 -5.04
N GLU A 138 -16.97 -13.68 -3.87
CA GLU A 138 -15.66 -14.22 -3.53
C GLU A 138 -15.33 -15.41 -4.44
N VAL A 139 -14.13 -15.40 -5.06
CA VAL A 139 -13.62 -16.52 -5.86
C VAL A 139 -12.46 -17.25 -5.20
N GLY A 140 -11.83 -16.64 -4.20
CA GLY A 140 -10.75 -17.27 -3.42
C GLY A 140 -10.12 -16.33 -2.41
N LYS A 141 -9.48 -16.92 -1.40
CA LYS A 141 -8.71 -16.22 -0.36
C LYS A 141 -7.23 -16.45 -0.61
N ILE A 142 -6.46 -15.38 -0.73
CA ILE A 142 -5.06 -15.42 -1.15
C ILE A 142 -4.11 -15.22 0.02
N HIS A 143 -4.30 -14.16 0.81
CA HIS A 143 -3.45 -13.84 1.96
C HIS A 143 -4.24 -13.10 3.04
N TYR A 144 -3.61 -12.92 4.19
CA TYR A 144 -4.12 -12.15 5.31
C TYR A 144 -3.27 -10.91 5.53
N GLU A 145 -3.93 -9.77 5.73
CA GLU A 145 -3.30 -8.49 6.09
C GLU A 145 -3.77 -8.05 7.48
N PRO A 146 -2.86 -8.00 8.47
CA PRO A 146 -3.23 -7.49 9.77
C PRO A 146 -3.53 -5.99 9.72
N PHE A 147 -4.62 -5.62 10.36
CA PHE A 147 -4.96 -4.24 10.67
C PHE A 147 -4.15 -3.79 11.87
N GLY A 148 -3.63 -2.57 11.90
CA GLY A 148 -2.72 -2.17 12.97
C GLY A 148 -2.89 -0.73 13.45
N ILE A 149 -2.50 -0.50 14.72
CA ILE A 149 -2.30 0.84 15.30
C ILE A 149 -0.84 1.21 15.09
N TYR A 150 -0.60 2.33 14.46
CA TYR A 150 0.75 2.82 14.16
C TYR A 150 1.02 4.16 14.84
N PRO A 151 2.30 4.47 15.08
CA PRO A 151 2.68 5.75 15.66
C PRO A 151 2.27 6.92 14.76
N GLY A 152 1.78 7.96 15.41
CA GLY A 152 1.63 9.28 14.85
C GLY A 152 2.65 10.21 15.48
N THR A 153 2.19 11.22 16.22
CA THR A 153 3.05 12.08 17.06
C THR A 153 3.52 11.39 18.34
N LYS A 154 2.94 10.24 18.70
CA LYS A 154 3.30 9.41 19.83
C LYS A 154 3.78 8.03 19.38
N SER A 155 4.79 7.48 20.06
CA SER A 155 5.48 6.25 19.65
C SER A 155 5.19 5.05 20.55
N SER A 156 4.35 5.19 21.58
CA SER A 156 3.92 4.11 22.47
C SER A 156 2.47 4.31 22.87
N LEU A 157 1.70 3.22 23.00
CA LEU A 157 0.33 3.28 23.55
C LEU A 157 0.32 3.63 25.05
N ASP A 158 1.43 3.43 25.76
CA ASP A 158 1.58 3.86 27.14
C ASP A 158 1.58 5.40 27.30
N ASP A 159 1.85 6.12 26.19
CA ASP A 159 1.87 7.59 26.17
C ASP A 159 0.48 8.20 25.91
N ILE A 160 -0.58 7.37 25.79
CA ILE A 160 -1.93 7.86 25.52
C ILE A 160 -2.38 8.83 26.63
N ALA A 161 -2.98 9.95 26.22
CA ALA A 161 -3.39 11.02 27.12
C ALA A 161 -4.79 11.52 26.80
N ASP A 162 -5.35 12.26 27.74
CA ASP A 162 -6.66 12.91 27.62
C ASP A 162 -6.72 13.81 26.38
N GLY A 163 -7.71 13.57 25.53
CA GLY A 163 -7.94 14.35 24.31
C GLY A 163 -7.04 14.00 23.12
N ASP A 164 -6.29 12.89 23.17
CA ASP A 164 -5.52 12.44 22.00
C ASP A 164 -6.42 12.14 20.81
N VAL A 165 -5.99 12.52 19.62
CA VAL A 165 -6.68 12.22 18.36
C VAL A 165 -6.15 10.93 17.77
N ILE A 166 -7.07 10.03 17.39
CA ILE A 166 -6.75 8.77 16.69
C ILE A 166 -7.50 8.76 15.36
N ALA A 167 -6.77 8.72 14.26
CA ALA A 167 -7.37 8.64 12.92
C ALA A 167 -7.66 7.19 12.53
N VAL A 168 -8.87 6.95 12.02
CA VAL A 168 -9.38 5.62 11.62
C VAL A 168 -10.04 5.71 10.24
N PRO A 169 -10.18 4.59 9.48
CA PRO A 169 -11.01 4.53 8.29
C PRO A 169 -12.48 4.81 8.60
N ASN A 170 -13.20 5.36 7.64
CA ASN A 170 -14.62 5.73 7.77
C ASN A 170 -15.59 4.81 7.00
N ASP A 171 -15.11 3.75 6.40
CA ASP A 171 -15.98 2.72 5.83
C ASP A 171 -16.43 1.73 6.91
N THR A 172 -17.66 1.23 6.76
CA THR A 172 -18.38 0.47 7.79
C THR A 172 -17.53 -0.60 8.46
N THR A 173 -16.89 -1.46 7.68
CA THR A 173 -16.16 -2.61 8.24
C THR A 173 -14.76 -2.27 8.76
N ASN A 174 -14.05 -1.33 8.14
CA ASN A 174 -12.72 -0.94 8.61
C ASN A 174 -12.79 0.03 9.80
N GLU A 175 -13.82 0.90 9.89
CA GLU A 175 -14.11 1.66 11.11
C GLU A 175 -14.34 0.71 12.29
N ALA A 176 -15.25 -0.26 12.12
CA ALA A 176 -15.55 -1.26 13.16
C ALA A 176 -14.30 -2.04 13.58
N ARG A 177 -13.45 -2.48 12.63
CA ARG A 177 -12.16 -3.14 12.94
C ARG A 177 -11.25 -2.24 13.77
N ALA A 178 -11.14 -0.95 13.39
CA ALA A 178 -10.34 0.01 14.13
C ALA A 178 -10.83 0.16 15.56
N LEU A 179 -12.13 0.34 15.77
CA LEU A 179 -12.73 0.49 17.09
C LEU A 179 -12.56 -0.79 17.94
N LEU A 180 -12.74 -1.96 17.36
CA LEU A 180 -12.49 -3.25 18.03
C LEU A 180 -11.02 -3.38 18.44
N LEU A 181 -10.07 -2.99 17.58
CA LEU A 181 -8.64 -3.03 17.90
C LEU A 181 -8.29 -2.03 19.00
N LEU A 182 -8.90 -0.85 19.03
CA LEU A 182 -8.75 0.11 20.14
C LEU A 182 -9.31 -0.44 21.44
N GLN A 183 -10.45 -1.15 21.40
CA GLN A 183 -11.03 -1.84 22.55
C GLN A 183 -10.12 -2.96 23.08
N ASP A 184 -9.58 -3.79 22.19
CA ASP A 184 -8.67 -4.88 22.56
C ASP A 184 -7.40 -4.39 23.26
N ASN A 185 -7.03 -3.13 23.03
CA ASN A 185 -5.91 -2.46 23.68
C ASN A 185 -6.32 -1.57 24.87
N GLY A 186 -7.59 -1.62 25.29
CA GLY A 186 -8.09 -0.91 26.49
C GLY A 186 -8.18 0.60 26.33
N ILE A 187 -8.21 1.10 25.09
CA ILE A 187 -8.29 2.55 24.80
C ILE A 187 -9.75 3.02 24.90
N ILE A 188 -10.70 2.23 24.42
CA ILE A 188 -12.14 2.46 24.49
C ILE A 188 -12.85 1.18 24.91
N THR A 189 -14.14 1.26 25.24
CA THR A 189 -15.03 0.11 25.36
C THR A 189 -16.24 0.34 24.46
N LEU A 190 -16.60 -0.65 23.66
CA LEU A 190 -17.79 -0.62 22.80
C LEU A 190 -19.01 -1.19 23.55
N LYS A 191 -20.21 -0.84 23.13
CA LYS A 191 -21.46 -1.46 23.58
C LYS A 191 -21.46 -2.95 23.26
N ASP A 192 -22.14 -3.71 24.10
CA ASP A 192 -22.31 -5.15 23.88
C ASP A 192 -22.95 -5.44 22.51
N GLY A 193 -22.31 -6.31 21.73
CA GLY A 193 -22.82 -6.75 20.42
C GLY A 193 -22.59 -5.78 19.26
N ALA A 194 -21.75 -4.76 19.41
CA ALA A 194 -21.45 -3.80 18.33
C ALA A 194 -20.84 -4.48 17.08
N GLY A 195 -19.95 -5.48 17.24
CA GLY A 195 -19.44 -6.31 16.14
C GLY A 195 -18.77 -5.57 15.00
N LEU A 196 -18.85 -6.13 13.78
CA LEU A 196 -18.19 -5.59 12.57
C LEU A 196 -18.96 -4.42 11.90
N GLU A 197 -20.00 -3.91 12.55
CA GLU A 197 -20.74 -2.71 12.13
C GLU A 197 -20.63 -1.58 13.18
N ALA A 198 -19.72 -1.72 14.16
CA ALA A 198 -19.51 -0.74 15.21
C ALA A 198 -19.10 0.62 14.60
N THR A 199 -19.70 1.68 15.13
CA THR A 199 -19.39 3.06 14.80
C THR A 199 -18.92 3.82 16.03
N VAL A 200 -18.42 5.03 15.89
CA VAL A 200 -18.08 5.91 17.02
C VAL A 200 -19.24 6.11 18.01
N ASN A 201 -20.50 5.98 17.54
CA ASN A 201 -21.70 6.07 18.37
C ASN A 201 -21.86 4.85 19.33
N ASP A 202 -21.11 3.77 19.08
CA ASP A 202 -21.14 2.57 19.90
C ASP A 202 -20.06 2.55 20.98
N ILE A 203 -19.29 3.60 21.12
CA ILE A 203 -18.35 3.77 22.23
C ILE A 203 -19.16 3.95 23.52
N ALA A 204 -19.04 3.00 24.44
CA ALA A 204 -19.69 3.01 25.76
C ALA A 204 -18.83 3.71 26.81
N GLU A 205 -17.49 3.47 26.76
CA GLU A 205 -16.53 4.10 27.67
C GLU A 205 -15.31 4.60 26.87
N ASN A 206 -14.85 5.78 27.23
CA ASN A 206 -13.68 6.43 26.65
C ASN A 206 -12.85 7.09 27.77
N PRO A 207 -12.06 6.29 28.50
CA PRO A 207 -11.37 6.76 29.72
C PRO A 207 -10.33 7.84 29.48
N TYR A 208 -9.82 7.93 28.25
CA TYR A 208 -8.82 8.93 27.84
C TYR A 208 -9.45 10.10 27.07
N ASN A 209 -10.78 10.14 26.91
CA ASN A 209 -11.48 11.12 26.08
C ASN A 209 -10.85 11.27 24.69
N VAL A 210 -10.37 10.17 24.09
CA VAL A 210 -9.77 10.21 22.76
C VAL A 210 -10.80 10.70 21.73
N GLU A 211 -10.33 11.53 20.81
CA GLU A 211 -11.12 11.96 19.65
C GLU A 211 -10.86 11.00 18.48
N ILE A 212 -11.91 10.36 17.97
CA ILE A 212 -11.81 9.49 16.80
C ILE A 212 -12.04 10.35 15.55
N GLN A 213 -11.01 10.44 14.71
CA GLN A 213 -11.07 11.15 13.44
C GLN A 213 -11.27 10.15 12.30
N GLU A 214 -12.49 10.13 11.76
CA GLU A 214 -12.90 9.24 10.67
C GLU A 214 -12.49 9.84 9.32
N LEU A 215 -11.71 9.10 8.53
CA LEU A 215 -11.20 9.51 7.23
C LEU A 215 -11.35 8.38 6.20
N ALA A 216 -11.39 8.72 4.91
CA ALA A 216 -11.25 7.72 3.86
C ALA A 216 -9.95 6.91 4.07
N ALA A 217 -10.02 5.58 3.93
CA ALA A 217 -8.94 4.67 4.34
C ALA A 217 -7.57 5.03 3.73
N GLU A 218 -7.55 5.44 2.45
CA GLU A 218 -6.35 5.90 1.74
C GLU A 218 -5.78 7.23 2.25
N SER A 219 -6.53 7.93 3.10
CA SER A 219 -6.13 9.23 3.66
C SER A 219 -5.61 9.15 5.09
N VAL A 220 -5.90 8.06 5.81
CA VAL A 220 -5.55 7.93 7.24
C VAL A 220 -4.05 8.05 7.49
N ALA A 221 -3.21 7.40 6.68
CA ALA A 221 -1.76 7.46 6.86
C ALA A 221 -1.17 8.88 6.67
N ARG A 222 -1.85 9.75 5.91
CA ARG A 222 -1.36 11.10 5.58
C ARG A 222 -1.39 12.07 6.75
N VAL A 223 -2.20 11.79 7.75
CA VAL A 223 -2.35 12.64 8.94
C VAL A 223 -1.52 12.14 10.13
N ALA A 224 -0.65 11.14 9.94
CA ALA A 224 0.15 10.57 11.03
C ALA A 224 0.96 11.62 11.79
N ASP A 225 1.52 12.62 11.10
CA ASP A 225 2.29 13.71 11.74
C ASP A 225 1.40 14.72 12.51
N GLU A 226 0.08 14.63 12.40
CA GLU A 226 -0.88 15.58 12.98
C GLU A 226 -1.67 14.99 14.15
N VAL A 227 -1.78 13.66 14.25
CA VAL A 227 -2.56 12.95 15.25
C VAL A 227 -1.68 12.11 16.20
N ALA A 228 -2.22 11.66 17.32
CA ALA A 228 -1.46 10.83 18.26
C ALA A 228 -1.15 9.45 17.65
N TYR A 229 -2.14 8.82 17.04
CA TYR A 229 -2.03 7.50 16.42
C TYR A 229 -2.88 7.42 15.15
N VAL A 230 -2.51 6.51 14.25
CA VAL A 230 -3.29 6.14 13.06
C VAL A 230 -3.59 4.65 13.08
N VAL A 231 -4.79 4.26 12.66
CA VAL A 231 -5.18 2.85 12.55
C VAL A 231 -5.34 2.51 11.06
N LEU A 232 -4.50 1.62 10.55
CA LEU A 232 -4.32 1.41 9.12
C LEU A 232 -4.56 -0.03 8.69
N ASN A 233 -5.18 -0.19 7.53
CA ASN A 233 -5.14 -1.43 6.76
C ASN A 233 -3.71 -1.77 6.36
N GLY A 234 -3.38 -3.07 6.21
CA GLY A 234 -2.03 -3.55 5.91
C GLY A 234 -1.43 -2.94 4.66
N ASN A 235 -2.20 -2.87 3.57
CA ASN A 235 -1.75 -2.28 2.31
C ASN A 235 -1.42 -0.79 2.43
N TYR A 236 -2.26 0.01 3.11
CA TYR A 236 -1.97 1.44 3.31
C TYR A 236 -0.82 1.68 4.28
N ALA A 237 -0.66 0.82 5.27
CA ALA A 237 0.52 0.85 6.12
C ALA A 237 1.80 0.61 5.31
N LEU A 238 1.83 -0.41 4.44
CA LEU A 238 2.95 -0.69 3.55
C LEU A 238 3.24 0.47 2.59
N GLN A 239 2.22 1.05 1.96
CA GLN A 239 2.36 2.23 1.09
C GLN A 239 2.95 3.45 1.82
N ALA A 240 2.61 3.61 3.11
CA ALA A 240 3.16 4.67 3.95
C ALA A 240 4.57 4.36 4.49
N GLY A 241 5.12 3.18 4.18
CA GLY A 241 6.44 2.75 4.62
C GLY A 241 6.45 2.10 6.01
N PHE A 242 5.29 1.84 6.60
CA PHE A 242 5.18 1.09 7.86
C PHE A 242 5.22 -0.43 7.61
N SER A 243 5.75 -1.14 8.58
CA SER A 243 5.75 -2.61 8.63
C SER A 243 5.08 -3.05 9.92
N VAL A 244 4.11 -3.96 9.82
CA VAL A 244 3.44 -4.52 11.02
C VAL A 244 4.46 -5.06 12.01
N ALA A 245 5.46 -5.79 11.55
CA ALA A 245 6.44 -6.44 12.41
C ALA A 245 7.40 -5.49 13.14
N LYS A 246 7.56 -4.24 12.65
CA LYS A 246 8.55 -3.29 13.20
C LYS A 246 7.89 -2.06 13.81
N ASP A 247 6.81 -1.59 13.20
CA ASP A 247 6.29 -0.25 13.44
C ASP A 247 4.91 -0.26 14.10
N ALA A 248 4.15 -1.38 14.01
CA ALA A 248 2.85 -1.46 14.65
C ALA A 248 2.99 -1.49 16.18
N LEU A 249 2.28 -0.59 16.85
CA LEU A 249 2.16 -0.54 18.32
C LEU A 249 1.26 -1.66 18.83
N ALA A 250 0.22 -1.99 18.07
CA ALA A 250 -0.64 -3.14 18.24
C ALA A 250 -1.21 -3.54 16.87
N TYR A 251 -1.62 -4.78 16.72
CA TYR A 251 -2.23 -5.27 15.49
C TYR A 251 -3.25 -6.37 15.75
N GLU A 252 -4.16 -6.52 14.81
CA GLU A 252 -5.21 -7.51 14.82
C GLU A 252 -4.63 -8.93 14.72
N LYS A 253 -5.17 -9.85 15.50
CA LYS A 253 -4.77 -11.25 15.44
C LYS A 253 -5.42 -11.96 14.25
N SER A 254 -4.73 -12.94 13.69
CA SER A 254 -5.21 -13.72 12.53
C SER A 254 -6.45 -14.57 12.81
N ASP A 255 -6.84 -14.73 14.07
CA ASP A 255 -8.05 -15.41 14.51
C ASP A 255 -9.23 -14.46 14.82
N SER A 256 -9.05 -13.17 14.60
CA SER A 256 -10.12 -12.17 14.73
C SER A 256 -11.27 -12.47 13.75
N GLU A 257 -12.45 -12.00 14.07
CA GLU A 257 -13.64 -12.18 13.22
C GLU A 257 -13.50 -11.47 11.87
N ALA A 258 -12.84 -10.32 11.87
CA ALA A 258 -12.61 -9.53 10.67
C ALA A 258 -11.47 -10.06 9.77
N ALA A 259 -10.63 -10.97 10.29
CA ALA A 259 -9.53 -11.57 9.55
C ALA A 259 -9.96 -12.81 8.73
N LYS A 260 -11.20 -13.27 8.89
CA LYS A 260 -11.72 -14.47 8.22
C LYS A 260 -12.36 -14.12 6.91
#